data_88bb518349ace17ab61faa059125bbe2
#
_entry.id   88bb518349ace17ab61faa059125bbe2
#
_cell.length_a   1.000
_cell.length_b   1.000
_cell.length_c   1.000
_cell.angle_alpha   90.00
_cell.angle_beta   90.00
_cell.angle_gamma   90.00
#
_symmetry.space_group_name_H-M   'P 1'
#
loop_
_entity.id
_entity.type
_entity.pdbx_description
1 polymer ?
#
loop_
_entity_poly.entity_id
_entity_poly.type
_entity_poly.pdbx_seq_one_letter_code
_entity_poly.pdbx_strand_id
1 'polypeptide(L)'
;SGAVTCIRVTACDPRVGRSASALWGRSDRERDVSRSVVRIQGMAGPDALLMPRVQGGYDPRSRVVMARWGSEPLLRPREGAWDGRIAQPPATLFDKPVRVRIVGASGAFDDVRVDHRGALSAAPAYLVIGRDALQSVSGRGCRVAIARVEGPWPVGGRWWAQERPRAYMRALLEDGRDVLLVWKEGEWAIEGLVQ
;
A
#
# COMPACT_ATOMS: atom_id res chain seq x y z
N SER A 1 -15.36 16.42 -27.92
CA SER A 1 -13.98 15.90 -27.77
C SER A 1 -13.48 16.31 -26.39
N GLY A 2 -13.47 15.39 -25.44
CA GLY A 2 -12.95 15.62 -24.09
C GLY A 2 -11.43 15.46 -24.10
N ALA A 3 -10.72 16.35 -23.38
CA ALA A 3 -9.29 16.19 -23.16
C ALA A 3 -9.02 15.04 -22.17
N VAL A 4 -8.10 14.15 -22.50
CA VAL A 4 -7.63 13.11 -21.57
C VAL A 4 -6.74 13.79 -20.53
N THR A 5 -7.17 13.81 -19.29
CA THR A 5 -6.44 14.47 -18.18
C THR A 5 -5.54 13.50 -17.39
N CYS A 6 -5.81 12.19 -17.44
CA CYS A 6 -5.02 11.19 -16.75
C CYS A 6 -5.14 9.83 -17.45
N ILE A 7 -4.02 9.12 -17.60
CA ILE A 7 -3.96 7.73 -18.01
C ILE A 7 -3.26 6.95 -16.90
N ARG A 8 -3.96 5.96 -16.32
CA ARG A 8 -3.38 5.03 -15.35
C ARG A 8 -3.15 3.68 -16.04
N VAL A 9 -1.91 3.23 -16.05
CA VAL A 9 -1.55 1.90 -16.55
C VAL A 9 -1.25 0.99 -15.37
N THR A 10 -2.02 -0.06 -15.22
CA THR A 10 -1.83 -1.07 -14.15
C THR A 10 -1.42 -2.38 -14.80
N ALA A 11 -0.31 -2.97 -14.32
CA ALA A 11 0.11 -4.29 -14.75
C ALA A 11 -0.78 -5.34 -14.06
N CYS A 12 -1.62 -6.03 -14.83
CA CYS A 12 -2.56 -7.03 -14.31
C CYS A 12 -1.93 -8.42 -14.14
N ASP A 13 -0.84 -8.74 -14.84
CA ASP A 13 -0.13 -10.02 -14.75
C ASP A 13 1.38 -9.78 -14.98
N PRO A 14 2.11 -9.28 -13.98
CA PRO A 14 3.54 -9.02 -14.12
C PRO A 14 4.29 -10.36 -14.15
N ARG A 15 4.76 -10.76 -15.31
CA ARG A 15 5.66 -11.90 -15.46
C ARG A 15 7.11 -11.44 -15.44
N VAL A 16 7.98 -12.24 -14.83
CA VAL A 16 9.43 -12.01 -14.93
C VAL A 16 9.83 -12.18 -16.39
N GLY A 17 10.01 -11.05 -17.08
CA GLY A 17 10.49 -11.05 -18.46
C GLY A 17 11.95 -11.48 -18.48
N ARG A 18 12.29 -12.46 -19.31
CA ARG A 18 13.68 -12.69 -19.69
C ARG A 18 14.16 -11.45 -20.45
N SER A 19 14.98 -10.63 -19.81
CA SER A 19 15.67 -9.58 -20.52
C SER A 19 16.75 -10.23 -21.38
N ALA A 20 16.53 -10.26 -22.68
CA ALA A 20 17.64 -10.45 -23.60
C ALA A 20 18.49 -9.18 -23.51
N SER A 21 19.58 -9.22 -22.77
CA SER A 21 20.57 -8.15 -22.79
C SER A 21 21.22 -8.15 -24.17
N ALA A 22 21.10 -7.04 -24.87
CA ALA A 22 21.89 -6.84 -26.06
C ALA A 22 23.36 -6.80 -25.66
N LEU A 23 24.22 -7.57 -26.31
CA LEU A 23 25.67 -7.58 -26.09
C LEU A 23 26.31 -6.19 -26.32
N TRP A 24 25.68 -5.36 -27.12
CA TRP A 24 26.13 -4.00 -27.45
C TRP A 24 24.90 -3.08 -27.62
N GLY A 25 24.87 -2.00 -26.88
CA GLY A 25 23.85 -0.96 -27.00
C GLY A 25 22.49 -1.33 -26.39
N ARG A 26 21.52 -0.42 -26.57
CA ARG A 26 20.14 -0.65 -26.14
C ARG A 26 19.42 -1.57 -27.12
N SER A 27 18.62 -2.50 -26.61
CA SER A 27 17.75 -3.34 -27.44
C SER A 27 16.76 -2.50 -28.25
N ASP A 28 16.25 -3.04 -29.36
CA ASP A 28 15.25 -2.34 -30.18
C ASP A 28 14.01 -1.99 -29.32
N ARG A 29 13.63 -2.88 -28.43
CA ARG A 29 12.54 -2.66 -27.49
C ARG A 29 12.79 -1.47 -26.55
N GLU A 30 14.02 -1.32 -26.04
CA GLU A 30 14.38 -0.18 -25.19
C GLU A 30 14.36 1.14 -25.95
N ARG A 31 14.76 1.11 -27.23
CA ARG A 31 14.67 2.28 -28.12
C ARG A 31 13.23 2.68 -28.40
N ASP A 32 12.35 1.69 -28.61
CA ASP A 32 10.92 1.93 -28.85
C ASP A 32 10.23 2.49 -27.62
N VAL A 33 10.54 1.91 -26.45
CA VAL A 33 10.06 2.43 -25.16
C VAL A 33 10.53 3.87 -24.96
N SER A 34 11.82 4.15 -25.18
CA SER A 34 12.37 5.50 -25.01
C SER A 34 11.71 6.51 -25.95
N ARG A 35 11.46 6.16 -27.21
CA ARG A 35 10.72 7.01 -28.16
C ARG A 35 9.29 7.28 -27.71
N SER A 36 8.60 6.24 -27.21
CA SER A 36 7.23 6.38 -26.72
C SER A 36 7.16 7.28 -25.48
N VAL A 37 8.13 7.14 -24.57
CA VAL A 37 8.27 7.99 -23.38
C VAL A 37 8.45 9.46 -23.77
N VAL A 38 9.40 9.73 -24.67
CA VAL A 38 9.66 11.12 -25.12
C VAL A 38 8.40 11.72 -25.76
N ARG A 39 7.67 10.94 -26.54
CA ARG A 39 6.41 11.39 -27.16
C ARG A 39 5.35 11.72 -26.10
N ILE A 40 5.16 10.83 -25.10
CA ILE A 40 4.19 11.06 -24.01
C ILE A 40 4.57 12.31 -23.19
N GLN A 41 5.85 12.43 -22.83
CA GLN A 41 6.33 13.58 -22.08
C GLN A 41 6.22 14.90 -22.88
N GLY A 42 6.43 14.85 -24.20
CA GLY A 42 6.24 15.99 -25.08
C GLY A 42 4.77 16.43 -25.19
N MET A 43 3.83 15.49 -25.11
CA MET A 43 2.40 15.79 -25.19
C MET A 43 1.76 16.19 -23.86
N ALA A 44 2.16 15.57 -22.77
CA ALA A 44 1.49 15.68 -21.48
C ALA A 44 2.40 16.25 -20.36
N GLY A 45 3.63 16.63 -20.69
CA GLY A 45 4.60 17.18 -19.75
C GLY A 45 5.52 16.14 -19.11
N PRO A 46 6.62 16.58 -18.48
CA PRO A 46 7.64 15.69 -17.92
C PRO A 46 7.15 14.82 -16.77
N ASP A 47 6.09 15.25 -16.09
CA ASP A 47 5.48 14.53 -14.97
C ASP A 47 4.41 13.51 -15.39
N ALA A 48 4.12 13.43 -16.68
CA ALA A 48 3.08 12.53 -17.18
C ALA A 48 3.44 11.05 -17.06
N LEU A 49 4.73 10.72 -16.94
CA LEU A 49 5.20 9.35 -16.83
C LEU A 49 6.05 9.18 -15.58
N LEU A 50 5.52 8.41 -14.64
CA LEU A 50 6.17 8.09 -13.39
C LEU A 50 6.56 6.60 -13.37
N MET A 51 7.66 6.31 -12.73
CA MET A 51 8.18 4.95 -12.53
C MET A 51 8.29 4.66 -11.04
N PRO A 52 7.73 3.53 -10.56
CA PRO A 52 7.92 3.12 -9.18
C PRO A 52 9.37 2.70 -8.94
N ARG A 53 9.95 3.22 -7.87
CA ARG A 53 11.27 2.85 -7.37
C ARG A 53 11.15 2.35 -5.95
N VAL A 54 11.73 1.17 -5.68
CA VAL A 54 11.73 0.58 -4.35
C VAL A 54 12.87 1.17 -3.53
N GLN A 55 12.56 1.64 -2.34
CA GLN A 55 13.51 2.21 -1.40
C GLN A 55 13.35 1.60 0.00
N GLY A 56 14.22 1.95 0.94
CA GLY A 56 14.04 1.66 2.36
C GLY A 56 12.88 2.45 2.96
N GLY A 57 12.27 1.89 3.98
CA GLY A 57 11.18 2.52 4.72
C GLY A 57 10.49 1.55 5.67
N TYR A 58 9.96 2.09 6.77
CA TYR A 58 9.34 1.30 7.83
C TYR A 58 7.90 0.92 7.51
N ASP A 59 7.21 1.73 6.75
CA ASP A 59 5.82 1.49 6.37
C ASP A 59 5.69 1.17 4.87
N PRO A 60 4.60 0.50 4.46
CA PRO A 60 4.41 0.08 3.07
C PRO A 60 4.46 1.23 2.07
N ARG A 61 3.88 2.39 2.42
CA ARG A 61 3.84 3.55 1.51
C ARG A 61 5.22 4.19 1.32
N SER A 62 6.06 4.16 2.34
CA SER A 62 7.39 4.75 2.23
C SER A 62 8.39 3.91 1.44
N ARG A 63 8.07 2.63 1.18
CA ARG A 63 8.94 1.71 0.44
C ARG A 63 8.96 1.92 -1.07
N VAL A 64 7.95 2.60 -1.59
CA VAL A 64 7.86 2.89 -3.02
C VAL A 64 7.77 4.39 -3.21
N VAL A 65 8.63 4.93 -4.03
CA VAL A 65 8.57 6.32 -4.49
C VAL A 65 8.28 6.34 -5.98
N MET A 66 7.36 7.21 -6.40
CA MET A 66 7.08 7.45 -7.80
C MET A 66 8.07 8.49 -8.31
N ALA A 67 8.99 8.07 -9.14
CA ALA A 67 9.99 8.94 -9.76
C ALA A 67 9.60 9.26 -11.20
N ARG A 68 9.95 10.44 -11.68
CA ARG A 68 9.83 10.78 -13.11
C ARG A 68 10.64 9.79 -13.93
N TRP A 69 10.12 9.38 -15.06
CA TRP A 69 10.89 8.53 -15.98
C TRP A 69 12.20 9.22 -16.40
N GLY A 70 13.30 8.49 -16.29
CA GLY A 70 14.63 9.01 -16.64
C GLY A 70 15.30 9.83 -15.53
N SER A 71 14.62 10.09 -14.39
CA SER A 71 15.29 10.70 -13.23
C SER A 71 15.87 9.65 -12.29
N GLU A 72 16.93 10.00 -11.61
CA GLU A 72 17.49 9.22 -10.51
C GLU A 72 17.12 9.89 -9.19
N PRO A 73 16.02 9.43 -8.53
CA PRO A 73 15.63 9.99 -7.25
C PRO A 73 16.61 9.56 -6.16
N LEU A 74 16.78 10.42 -5.17
CA LEU A 74 17.54 10.07 -3.96
C LEU A 74 16.75 9.02 -3.17
N LEU A 75 17.14 7.77 -3.30
CA LEU A 75 16.46 6.66 -2.62
C LEU A 75 17.00 6.49 -1.20
N ARG A 76 16.10 6.17 -0.28
CA ARG A 76 16.49 5.78 1.07
C ARG A 76 17.21 4.43 1.05
N PRO A 77 18.31 4.25 1.79
CA PRO A 77 18.94 2.95 1.91
C PRO A 77 17.94 1.88 2.36
N ARG A 78 18.07 0.68 1.84
CA ARG A 78 17.33 -0.48 2.34
C ARG A 78 17.98 -0.89 3.66
N GLU A 79 17.32 -0.58 4.74
CA GLU A 79 17.75 -1.01 6.06
C GLU A 79 17.60 -2.53 6.20
N GLY A 80 18.46 -3.13 7.04
CA GLY A 80 18.42 -4.57 7.32
C GLY A 80 17.13 -5.03 7.99
N ALA A 81 17.07 -6.29 8.35
CA ALA A 81 15.96 -6.85 9.11
C ALA A 81 15.84 -6.11 10.45
N TRP A 82 14.63 -5.69 10.79
CA TRP A 82 14.28 -4.98 11.99
C TRP A 82 13.06 -5.65 12.64
N ASP A 83 13.12 -5.79 13.97
CA ASP A 83 12.03 -6.38 14.76
C ASP A 83 10.77 -5.53 14.67
N GLY A 84 9.78 -5.73 14.06
CA GLY A 84 8.60 -4.90 13.80
C GLY A 84 8.42 -4.58 12.32
N ARG A 85 9.30 -5.11 11.47
CA ARG A 85 9.10 -5.04 10.03
C ARG A 85 7.89 -5.90 9.63
N ILE A 86 6.97 -5.30 8.89
CA ILE A 86 5.89 -6.06 8.26
C ILE A 86 6.51 -7.09 7.31
N ALA A 87 6.36 -8.38 7.61
CA ALA A 87 7.04 -9.46 6.91
C ALA A 87 6.65 -9.53 5.44
N GLN A 88 5.37 -9.36 5.14
CA GLN A 88 4.85 -9.33 3.79
C GLN A 88 4.21 -7.97 3.50
N PRO A 89 4.78 -7.17 2.60
CA PRO A 89 4.12 -5.96 2.16
C PRO A 89 2.85 -6.33 1.38
N PRO A 90 1.82 -5.47 1.42
CA PRO A 90 0.61 -5.70 0.63
C PRO A 90 0.94 -5.70 -0.86
N ALA A 91 0.28 -6.56 -1.61
CA ALA A 91 0.37 -6.60 -3.06
C ALA A 91 -0.26 -5.35 -3.70
N THR A 92 -1.30 -4.83 -3.06
CA THR A 92 -2.01 -3.63 -3.50
C THR A 92 -2.18 -2.67 -2.34
N LEU A 93 -1.71 -1.44 -2.51
CA LEU A 93 -2.00 -0.32 -1.60
C LEU A 93 -3.12 0.53 -2.21
N PHE A 94 -4.10 0.90 -1.38
CA PHE A 94 -5.13 1.82 -1.81
C PHE A 94 -4.60 3.26 -1.85
N ASP A 95 -5.02 4.05 -2.83
CA ASP A 95 -4.65 5.46 -2.91
C ASP A 95 -5.07 6.21 -1.63
N LYS A 96 -6.30 5.93 -1.18
CA LYS A 96 -6.83 6.39 0.10
C LYS A 96 -7.19 5.18 0.96
N PRO A 97 -6.70 5.09 2.19
CA PRO A 97 -7.11 4.04 3.11
C PRO A 97 -8.62 4.05 3.33
N VAL A 98 -9.20 2.88 3.41
CA VAL A 98 -10.65 2.70 3.58
C VAL A 98 -10.97 2.59 5.07
N ARG A 99 -11.70 3.56 5.61
CA ARG A 99 -12.09 3.57 7.03
C ARG A 99 -12.92 2.35 7.40
N VAL A 100 -12.56 1.73 8.52
CA VAL A 100 -13.23 0.55 9.05
C VAL A 100 -13.30 0.64 10.58
N ARG A 101 -14.11 -0.22 11.18
CA ARG A 101 -14.08 -0.47 12.61
C ARG A 101 -13.63 -1.90 12.86
N ILE A 102 -12.87 -2.11 13.90
CA ILE A 102 -12.52 -3.44 14.39
C ILE A 102 -13.19 -3.59 15.74
N VAL A 103 -13.97 -4.65 15.89
CA VAL A 103 -14.71 -4.91 17.12
C VAL A 103 -14.30 -6.24 17.72
N GLY A 104 -14.34 -6.30 19.05
CA GLY A 104 -14.07 -7.51 19.82
C GLY A 104 -15.21 -8.51 19.76
N ALA A 105 -15.00 -9.67 20.39
CA ALA A 105 -15.99 -10.76 20.44
C ALA A 105 -17.21 -10.42 21.29
N SER A 106 -17.08 -9.52 22.28
CA SER A 106 -18.13 -9.16 23.25
C SER A 106 -19.26 -8.30 22.69
N GLY A 107 -19.16 -7.77 21.45
CA GLY A 107 -20.29 -7.13 20.79
C GLY A 107 -20.02 -5.84 20.05
N ALA A 108 -21.09 -5.21 19.57
CA ALA A 108 -21.07 -4.10 18.61
C ALA A 108 -20.49 -2.77 19.15
N PHE A 109 -20.25 -2.66 20.44
CA PHE A 109 -19.79 -1.41 21.09
C PHE A 109 -18.32 -1.45 21.52
N ASP A 110 -17.64 -2.58 21.35
CA ASP A 110 -16.29 -2.79 21.84
C ASP A 110 -15.28 -2.57 20.69
N ASP A 111 -15.09 -1.29 20.33
CA ASP A 111 -14.11 -0.92 19.33
C ASP A 111 -12.70 -1.22 19.84
N VAL A 112 -12.00 -2.07 19.11
CA VAL A 112 -10.59 -2.39 19.36
C VAL A 112 -9.74 -1.18 19.00
N ARG A 113 -8.94 -0.71 19.93
CA ARG A 113 -8.04 0.44 19.79
C ARG A 113 -6.60 0.02 20.02
N VAL A 114 -5.68 0.82 19.53
CA VAL A 114 -4.26 0.67 19.85
C VAL A 114 -3.89 1.76 20.84
N ASP A 115 -3.26 1.35 21.95
CA ASP A 115 -2.79 2.28 22.97
C ASP A 115 -1.45 2.94 22.59
N HIS A 116 -0.96 3.82 23.45
CA HIS A 116 0.32 4.51 23.26
C HIS A 116 1.55 3.58 23.29
N ARG A 117 1.40 2.36 23.78
CA ARG A 117 2.45 1.31 23.79
C ARG A 117 2.36 0.40 22.59
N GLY A 118 1.37 0.58 21.71
CA GLY A 118 1.13 -0.26 20.56
C GLY A 118 0.36 -1.54 20.88
N ALA A 119 -0.25 -1.65 22.08
CA ALA A 119 -1.05 -2.82 22.45
C ALA A 119 -2.52 -2.63 22.04
N LEU A 120 -3.20 -3.75 21.73
CA LEU A 120 -4.63 -3.76 21.42
C LEU A 120 -5.45 -3.73 22.72
N SER A 121 -6.53 -2.95 22.74
CA SER A 121 -7.44 -2.87 23.89
C SER A 121 -8.26 -4.15 24.11
N ALA A 122 -8.48 -4.94 23.05
CA ALA A 122 -9.17 -6.23 23.09
C ALA A 122 -8.75 -7.09 21.88
N ALA A 123 -9.06 -8.39 21.95
CA ALA A 123 -8.83 -9.29 20.82
C ALA A 123 -9.75 -8.95 19.64
N PRO A 124 -9.23 -8.67 18.43
CA PRO A 124 -10.04 -8.42 17.25
C PRO A 124 -10.85 -9.65 16.86
N ALA A 125 -12.16 -9.49 16.65
CA ALA A 125 -13.03 -10.58 16.22
C ALA A 125 -13.72 -10.30 14.88
N TYR A 126 -14.06 -9.05 14.62
CA TYR A 126 -14.78 -8.68 13.41
C TYR A 126 -14.25 -7.36 12.83
N LEU A 127 -14.26 -7.32 11.51
CA LEU A 127 -14.02 -6.11 10.72
C LEU A 127 -15.37 -5.61 10.19
N VAL A 128 -15.66 -4.33 10.45
CA VAL A 128 -16.90 -3.68 10.03
C VAL A 128 -16.57 -2.60 9.01
N ILE A 129 -17.12 -2.74 7.81
CA ILE A 129 -16.89 -1.81 6.70
C ILE A 129 -18.17 -1.01 6.49
N GLY A 130 -18.06 0.33 6.42
CA GLY A 130 -19.18 1.20 6.08
C GLY A 130 -19.69 0.98 4.65
N ARG A 131 -20.95 1.28 4.38
CA ARG A 131 -21.56 1.10 3.05
C ARG A 131 -20.84 1.86 1.94
N ASP A 132 -20.38 3.07 2.24
CA ASP A 132 -19.69 3.93 1.26
C ASP A 132 -18.29 3.42 0.90
N ALA A 133 -17.72 2.56 1.75
CA ALA A 133 -16.39 1.98 1.58
C ALA A 133 -16.40 0.65 0.81
N LEU A 134 -17.56 0.00 0.64
CA LEU A 134 -17.69 -1.31 0.01
C LEU A 134 -17.26 -1.34 -1.47
N GLN A 135 -17.34 -0.21 -2.17
CA GLN A 135 -16.91 -0.11 -3.57
C GLN A 135 -15.40 -0.28 -3.74
N SER A 136 -14.62 0.06 -2.72
CA SER A 136 -13.15 -0.03 -2.74
C SER A 136 -12.62 -1.39 -2.32
N VAL A 137 -13.44 -2.18 -1.61
CA VAL A 137 -13.07 -3.51 -1.08
C VAL A 137 -14.11 -4.50 -1.57
N SER A 138 -13.78 -5.29 -2.58
CA SER A 138 -14.68 -6.34 -3.10
C SER A 138 -15.09 -7.30 -1.99
N GLY A 139 -16.35 -7.28 -1.60
CA GLY A 139 -16.86 -8.19 -0.57
C GLY A 139 -18.31 -7.95 -0.19
N ARG A 140 -18.98 -9.02 0.24
CA ARG A 140 -20.35 -9.00 0.75
C ARG A 140 -20.34 -8.71 2.24
N GLY A 141 -21.09 -7.69 2.66
CA GLY A 141 -21.46 -7.48 4.05
C GLY A 141 -20.69 -6.42 4.79
N CYS A 142 -21.39 -5.76 5.69
CA CYS A 142 -20.84 -4.70 6.55
C CYS A 142 -19.97 -5.26 7.69
N ARG A 143 -20.02 -6.56 7.99
CA ARG A 143 -19.32 -7.20 9.10
C ARG A 143 -18.76 -8.54 8.65
N VAL A 144 -17.44 -8.71 8.78
CA VAL A 144 -16.73 -9.93 8.39
C VAL A 144 -15.94 -10.41 9.60
N ALA A 145 -15.99 -11.71 9.89
CA ALA A 145 -15.20 -12.28 10.97
C ALA A 145 -13.73 -12.33 10.59
N ILE A 146 -12.88 -12.11 11.59
CA ILE A 146 -11.43 -12.16 11.47
C ILE A 146 -10.98 -13.54 11.92
N ALA A 147 -10.38 -14.30 11.00
CA ALA A 147 -9.87 -15.64 11.28
C ALA A 147 -8.52 -15.60 11.99
N ARG A 148 -7.66 -14.65 11.61
CA ARG A 148 -6.31 -14.52 12.17
C ARG A 148 -5.84 -13.08 12.10
N VAL A 149 -5.03 -12.68 13.09
CA VAL A 149 -4.32 -11.39 13.09
C VAL A 149 -2.84 -11.59 13.31
N GLU A 150 -2.04 -10.69 12.73
CA GLU A 150 -0.60 -10.55 12.97
C GLU A 150 -0.29 -9.08 13.28
N GLY A 151 0.55 -8.84 14.25
CA GLY A 151 0.82 -7.52 14.80
C GLY A 151 0.09 -7.30 16.13
N PRO A 152 -0.15 -6.05 16.55
CA PRO A 152 0.16 -4.82 15.84
C PRO A 152 1.66 -4.50 15.78
N TRP A 153 2.09 -3.85 14.70
CA TRP A 153 3.44 -3.32 14.53
C TRP A 153 3.40 -1.80 14.66
N PRO A 154 3.82 -1.26 15.80
CA PRO A 154 3.87 0.19 15.97
C PRO A 154 4.99 0.77 15.10
N VAL A 155 4.65 1.79 14.35
CA VAL A 155 5.60 2.60 13.59
C VAL A 155 5.61 3.97 14.24
N GLY A 156 6.66 4.24 15.00
CA GLY A 156 6.93 5.57 15.55
C GLY A 156 7.19 6.53 14.39
N GLY A 157 6.38 7.56 14.27
CA GLY A 157 6.66 8.63 13.34
C GLY A 157 7.97 9.32 13.70
N ARG A 158 8.54 10.05 12.75
CA ARG A 158 9.65 10.95 13.03
C ARG A 158 9.13 12.07 13.91
N TRP A 159 9.29 11.95 15.22
CA TRP A 159 8.79 12.93 16.20
C TRP A 159 9.32 14.36 15.89
N TRP A 160 10.53 14.45 15.34
CA TRP A 160 11.11 15.73 14.89
C TRP A 160 10.49 16.28 13.58
N ALA A 161 9.79 15.46 12.83
CA ALA A 161 9.07 15.84 11.59
C ALA A 161 7.55 15.90 11.82
N GLN A 162 7.08 15.87 13.06
CA GLN A 162 5.66 15.87 13.44
C GLN A 162 4.85 14.73 12.80
N GLU A 163 5.51 13.64 12.37
CA GLU A 163 4.81 12.46 11.91
C GLU A 163 4.06 11.82 13.07
N ARG A 164 2.77 11.62 12.92
CA ARG A 164 1.95 10.97 13.94
C ARG A 164 2.24 9.47 14.01
N PRO A 165 2.30 8.91 15.21
CA PRO A 165 2.49 7.47 15.38
C PRO A 165 1.32 6.71 14.74
N ARG A 166 1.64 5.57 14.17
CA ARG A 166 0.67 4.66 13.57
C ARG A 166 1.02 3.23 13.95
N ALA A 167 0.07 2.33 13.85
CA ALA A 167 0.32 0.91 14.01
C ALA A 167 -0.29 0.14 12.84
N TYR A 168 0.40 -0.86 12.37
CA TYR A 168 -0.09 -1.74 11.32
C TYR A 168 -0.51 -3.08 11.92
N MET A 169 -1.50 -3.70 11.34
CA MET A 169 -1.96 -5.04 11.69
C MET A 169 -2.42 -5.74 10.41
N ARG A 170 -2.03 -6.98 10.23
CA ARG A 170 -2.53 -7.82 9.16
C ARG A 170 -3.70 -8.65 9.68
N ALA A 171 -4.76 -8.75 8.92
CA ALA A 171 -5.92 -9.55 9.25
C ALA A 171 -6.33 -10.43 8.08
N LEU A 172 -6.36 -11.74 8.32
CA LEU A 172 -7.00 -12.71 7.45
C LEU A 172 -8.47 -12.80 7.84
N LEU A 173 -9.34 -12.53 6.90
CA LEU A 173 -10.78 -12.59 7.08
C LEU A 173 -11.31 -13.99 6.75
N GLU A 174 -12.45 -14.39 7.33
CA GLU A 174 -13.07 -15.70 7.03
C GLU A 174 -13.53 -15.85 5.58
N ASP A 175 -13.76 -14.75 4.88
CA ASP A 175 -14.07 -14.77 3.45
C ASP A 175 -12.83 -14.93 2.54
N GLY A 176 -11.65 -15.16 3.14
CA GLY A 176 -10.40 -15.41 2.44
C GLY A 176 -9.61 -14.14 2.07
N ARG A 177 -10.13 -12.96 2.32
CA ARG A 177 -9.39 -11.72 2.09
C ARG A 177 -8.31 -11.53 3.16
N ASP A 178 -7.14 -11.13 2.72
CA ASP A 178 -6.01 -10.82 3.57
C ASP A 178 -5.72 -9.31 3.45
N VAL A 179 -5.93 -8.58 4.53
CA VAL A 179 -5.91 -7.13 4.52
C VAL A 179 -4.83 -6.59 5.45
N LEU A 180 -4.17 -5.53 5.00
CA LEU A 180 -3.30 -4.73 5.86
C LEU A 180 -4.11 -3.56 6.41
N LEU A 181 -4.17 -3.49 7.72
CA LEU A 181 -4.86 -2.47 8.48
C LEU A 181 -3.86 -1.45 9.03
N VAL A 182 -4.26 -0.21 9.10
CA VAL A 182 -3.51 0.86 9.75
C VAL A 182 -4.37 1.54 10.82
N TRP A 183 -3.81 1.68 12.01
CA TRP A 183 -4.33 2.53 13.08
C TRP A 183 -3.64 3.88 13.02
N LYS A 184 -4.40 4.92 12.85
CA LYS A 184 -3.89 6.28 12.81
C LYS A 184 -4.95 7.25 13.34
N GLU A 185 -4.55 8.19 14.19
CA GLU A 185 -5.44 9.24 14.69
C GLU A 185 -6.72 8.74 15.41
N GLY A 186 -6.63 7.56 16.02
CA GLY A 186 -7.77 6.97 16.74
C GLY A 186 -8.73 6.17 15.86
N GLU A 187 -8.39 5.91 14.60
CA GLU A 187 -9.23 5.21 13.65
C GLU A 187 -8.48 4.07 12.95
N TRP A 188 -9.20 3.01 12.62
CA TRP A 188 -8.71 1.94 11.73
C TRP A 188 -9.06 2.22 10.28
N ALA A 189 -8.15 1.86 9.40
CA ALA A 189 -8.42 1.83 7.98
C ALA A 189 -7.74 0.64 7.31
N ILE A 190 -8.31 0.14 6.21
CA ILE A 190 -7.62 -0.81 5.33
C ILE A 190 -6.67 -0.01 4.46
N GLU A 191 -5.40 -0.32 4.59
CA GLU A 191 -4.31 0.30 3.83
C GLU A 191 -4.13 -0.37 2.46
N GLY A 192 -4.35 -1.68 2.41
CA GLY A 192 -4.18 -2.47 1.18
C GLY A 192 -4.55 -3.93 1.36
N LEU A 193 -4.42 -4.69 0.29
CA LEU A 193 -4.64 -6.13 0.25
C LEU A 193 -3.30 -6.86 0.19
N VAL A 194 -3.22 -7.93 1.00
CA VAL A 194 -2.09 -8.85 1.01
C VAL A 194 -2.52 -10.04 0.24
N GLN A 195 -2.44 -10.42 -0.76
CA GLN A 195 -3.03 -11.57 -1.49
C GLN A 195 -3.43 -12.75 -0.62
#